data_f8f5892ea5cf8da9738e27eb812b7a6d
#
_entry.id   f8f5892ea5cf8da9738e27eb812b7a6d
#
_cell.length_a   1.000
_cell.length_b   1.000
_cell.length_c   1.000
_cell.angle_alpha   90.00
_cell.angle_beta   90.00
_cell.angle_gamma   90.00
#
_symmetry.space_group_name_H-M   'P 1'
#
loop_
_entity.id
_entity.type
_entity.pdbx_description
1 polymer ?
#
loop_
_entity_poly.entity_id
_entity_poly.type
_entity_poly.pdbx_seq_one_letter_code
_entity_poly.pdbx_strand_id
1 'polypeptide(L)'
;MDARTIHTPVYVVDEDKLRRNLEVLAALEERTGCRVLLAQKAFAMYALYPLIGRYLCGTAASGLFEARLGKEEMGKENHVFSPAYSDEEFDELARICDHIVFNSFSQLERFGARRGNASVGMRVNPECSTQSHAIYDPCAPGSRLGVRARDFRADLAGELDGLHMHTLCEQDSDALEVTVAALEEKFGEYLPRMKWLNLGGGHHITRRGYDVARLERIIGRLQD
;
A
#
# COMPACT_ATOMS: atom_id res chain seq x y z
N MET A 1 -10.28 -31.53 -1.27
CA MET A 1 -11.60 -31.14 -1.82
C MET A 1 -11.77 -31.82 -3.17
N ASP A 2 -12.90 -32.47 -3.44
CA ASP A 2 -13.19 -33.05 -4.76
C ASP A 2 -13.90 -31.98 -5.63
N ALA A 3 -13.21 -31.50 -6.66
CA ALA A 3 -13.74 -30.47 -7.54
C ALA A 3 -15.07 -30.86 -8.24
N ARG A 4 -15.34 -32.16 -8.37
CA ARG A 4 -16.57 -32.68 -9.00
C ARG A 4 -17.82 -32.47 -8.15
N THR A 5 -17.68 -32.16 -6.87
CA THR A 5 -18.79 -31.90 -5.95
C THR A 5 -19.15 -30.43 -5.83
N ILE A 6 -18.42 -29.56 -6.51
CA ILE A 6 -18.60 -28.11 -6.42
C ILE A 6 -19.59 -27.63 -7.49
N HIS A 7 -20.61 -26.92 -7.05
CA HIS A 7 -21.55 -26.24 -7.95
C HIS A 7 -20.84 -25.06 -8.66
N THR A 8 -20.88 -25.06 -10.00
CA THR A 8 -20.28 -24.01 -10.83
C THR A 8 -21.35 -23.10 -11.43
N PRO A 9 -21.05 -21.82 -11.75
CA PRO A 9 -19.74 -21.16 -11.62
C PRO A 9 -19.48 -20.67 -10.17
N VAL A 10 -18.23 -20.84 -9.66
CA VAL A 10 -17.83 -20.43 -8.31
C VAL A 10 -16.32 -20.17 -8.24
N TYR A 11 -15.92 -19.22 -7.41
CA TYR A 11 -14.53 -19.06 -7.00
C TYR A 11 -14.22 -19.94 -5.78
N VAL A 12 -13.13 -20.68 -5.83
CA VAL A 12 -12.70 -21.56 -4.75
C VAL A 12 -11.36 -21.09 -4.22
N VAL A 13 -11.27 -20.84 -2.92
CA VAL A 13 -10.02 -20.55 -2.24
C VAL A 13 -9.58 -21.79 -1.44
N ASP A 14 -8.35 -22.21 -1.69
CA ASP A 14 -7.68 -23.25 -0.93
C ASP A 14 -7.02 -22.60 0.29
N GLU A 15 -7.61 -22.80 1.49
CA GLU A 15 -7.11 -22.17 2.72
C GLU A 15 -5.70 -22.64 3.09
N ASP A 16 -5.30 -23.87 2.79
CA ASP A 16 -3.95 -24.36 3.10
C ASP A 16 -2.90 -23.65 2.22
N LYS A 17 -3.24 -23.37 0.97
CA LYS A 17 -2.38 -22.54 0.09
C LYS A 17 -2.34 -21.10 0.55
N LEU A 18 -3.48 -20.54 0.94
CA LEU A 18 -3.54 -19.19 1.48
C LEU A 18 -2.69 -19.07 2.74
N ARG A 19 -2.77 -20.03 3.69
CA ARG A 19 -1.95 -20.03 4.90
C ARG A 19 -0.47 -20.04 4.58
N ARG A 20 -0.01 -20.90 3.68
CA ARG A 20 1.41 -20.93 3.28
C ARG A 20 1.88 -19.60 2.67
N ASN A 21 1.02 -18.93 1.90
CA ASN A 21 1.35 -17.62 1.38
C ASN A 21 1.41 -16.55 2.50
N LEU A 22 0.49 -16.60 3.45
CA LEU A 22 0.48 -15.70 4.60
C LEU A 22 1.68 -15.91 5.53
N GLU A 23 2.15 -17.14 5.68
CA GLU A 23 3.35 -17.47 6.44
C GLU A 23 4.61 -16.83 5.84
N VAL A 24 4.71 -16.74 4.50
CA VAL A 24 5.81 -16.01 3.83
C VAL A 24 5.80 -14.52 4.21
N LEU A 25 4.61 -13.90 4.23
CA LEU A 25 4.45 -12.49 4.57
C LEU A 25 4.72 -12.23 6.06
N ALA A 26 4.19 -13.07 6.94
CA ALA A 26 4.44 -12.99 8.38
C ALA A 26 5.94 -13.15 8.72
N ALA A 27 6.62 -14.08 8.06
CA ALA A 27 8.05 -14.26 8.22
C ALA A 27 8.87 -13.05 7.73
N LEU A 28 8.40 -12.33 6.71
CA LEU A 28 9.00 -11.06 6.29
C LEU A 28 8.82 -9.99 7.38
N GLU A 29 7.62 -9.85 7.94
CA GLU A 29 7.35 -8.91 9.04
C GLU A 29 8.23 -9.21 10.26
N GLU A 30 8.34 -10.49 10.64
CA GLU A 30 9.16 -10.92 11.78
C GLU A 30 10.65 -10.57 11.61
N ARG A 31 11.19 -10.77 10.40
CA ARG A 31 12.62 -10.53 10.13
C ARG A 31 12.98 -9.06 9.93
N THR A 32 12.06 -8.26 9.43
CA THR A 32 12.34 -6.86 9.06
C THR A 32 11.64 -5.84 9.94
N GLY A 33 10.64 -6.23 10.73
CA GLY A 33 9.79 -5.29 11.46
C GLY A 33 8.87 -4.45 10.56
N CYS A 34 8.84 -4.70 9.25
CA CYS A 34 7.88 -4.02 8.36
C CYS A 34 6.45 -4.48 8.67
N ARG A 35 5.47 -3.74 8.17
CA ARG A 35 4.05 -4.04 8.31
C ARG A 35 3.45 -4.38 6.95
N VAL A 36 2.81 -5.52 6.83
CA VAL A 36 2.15 -5.95 5.59
C VAL A 36 0.64 -5.78 5.73
N LEU A 37 0.04 -5.13 4.75
CA LEU A 37 -1.40 -4.87 4.67
C LEU A 37 -2.03 -5.67 3.53
N LEU A 38 -3.26 -6.14 3.75
CA LEU A 38 -4.06 -6.73 2.69
C LEU A 38 -4.58 -5.63 1.76
N ALA A 39 -4.13 -5.61 0.51
CA ALA A 39 -4.69 -4.75 -0.53
C ALA A 39 -6.05 -5.27 -0.98
N GLN A 40 -7.13 -4.67 -0.51
CA GLN A 40 -8.50 -5.17 -0.72
C GLN A 40 -8.90 -5.16 -2.20
N LYS A 41 -8.43 -4.20 -3.00
CA LYS A 41 -8.63 -4.19 -4.45
C LYS A 41 -8.11 -5.45 -5.17
N ALA A 42 -7.11 -6.13 -4.59
CA ALA A 42 -6.56 -7.36 -5.13
C ALA A 42 -7.27 -8.60 -4.58
N PHE A 43 -7.74 -8.56 -3.33
CA PHE A 43 -8.42 -9.67 -2.69
C PHE A 43 -9.38 -9.17 -1.62
N ALA A 44 -10.69 -9.25 -1.91
CA ALA A 44 -11.76 -8.78 -1.03
C ALA A 44 -12.73 -9.89 -0.58
N MET A 45 -12.28 -11.14 -0.53
CA MET A 45 -13.07 -12.25 0.02
C MET A 45 -13.11 -12.14 1.56
N TYR A 46 -13.98 -11.28 2.07
CA TYR A 46 -14.04 -10.89 3.48
C TYR A 46 -14.27 -12.06 4.45
N ALA A 47 -14.93 -13.14 4.02
CA ALA A 47 -15.06 -14.35 4.83
C ALA A 47 -13.71 -14.93 5.31
N LEU A 48 -12.60 -14.59 4.64
CA LEU A 48 -11.25 -14.99 5.00
C LEU A 48 -10.47 -13.92 5.79
N TYR A 49 -11.03 -12.73 6.02
CA TYR A 49 -10.36 -11.67 6.77
C TYR A 49 -10.00 -12.06 8.21
N PRO A 50 -10.83 -12.82 8.96
CA PRO A 50 -10.43 -13.32 10.28
C PRO A 50 -9.21 -14.25 10.23
N LEU A 51 -9.07 -15.04 9.15
CA LEU A 51 -7.87 -15.85 8.94
C LEU A 51 -6.65 -14.98 8.59
N ILE A 52 -6.80 -14.11 7.59
CA ILE A 52 -5.72 -13.23 7.09
C ILE A 52 -5.21 -12.31 8.21
N GLY A 53 -6.11 -11.77 9.03
CA GLY A 53 -5.79 -10.91 10.16
C GLY A 53 -4.98 -11.58 11.28
N ARG A 54 -4.80 -12.90 11.26
CA ARG A 54 -3.86 -13.59 12.17
C ARG A 54 -2.40 -13.42 11.74
N TYR A 55 -2.18 -13.09 10.48
CA TYR A 55 -0.85 -13.00 9.86
C TYR A 55 -0.47 -11.57 9.51
N LEU A 56 -1.42 -10.77 9.01
CA LEU A 56 -1.17 -9.42 8.52
C LEU A 56 -1.60 -8.34 9.52
N CYS A 57 -0.98 -7.16 9.42
CA CYS A 57 -1.22 -6.04 10.33
C CYS A 57 -2.55 -5.33 10.10
N GLY A 58 -3.11 -5.41 8.90
CA GLY A 58 -4.35 -4.69 8.57
C GLY A 58 -4.70 -4.72 7.09
N THR A 59 -5.46 -3.72 6.66
CA THR A 59 -5.98 -3.58 5.30
C THR A 59 -5.55 -2.27 4.65
N ALA A 60 -5.47 -2.28 3.32
CA ALA A 60 -5.32 -1.10 2.48
C ALA A 60 -6.52 -0.97 1.54
N ALA A 61 -7.23 0.16 1.67
CA ALA A 61 -8.46 0.48 0.95
C ALA A 61 -8.21 1.49 -0.17
N SER A 62 -9.00 1.40 -1.24
CA SER A 62 -9.00 2.36 -2.36
C SER A 62 -10.12 3.40 -2.25
N GLY A 63 -10.98 3.30 -1.25
CA GLY A 63 -12.10 4.19 -0.99
C GLY A 63 -12.94 3.75 0.21
N LEU A 64 -14.06 4.44 0.44
CA LEU A 64 -14.87 4.28 1.63
C LEU A 64 -15.41 2.85 1.83
N PHE A 65 -15.91 2.21 0.77
CA PHE A 65 -16.51 0.88 0.90
C PHE A 65 -15.50 -0.19 1.31
N GLU A 66 -14.28 -0.16 0.75
CA GLU A 66 -13.20 -1.04 1.18
C GLU A 66 -12.74 -0.69 2.61
N ALA A 67 -12.68 0.59 2.97
CA ALA A 67 -12.31 1.01 4.32
C ALA A 67 -13.33 0.50 5.37
N ARG A 68 -14.63 0.58 5.08
CA ARG A 68 -15.68 -0.03 5.91
C ARG A 68 -15.48 -1.53 6.04
N LEU A 69 -15.31 -2.21 4.91
CA LEU A 69 -15.12 -3.67 4.88
C LEU A 69 -13.91 -4.10 5.72
N GLY A 70 -12.76 -3.41 5.57
CA GLY A 70 -11.57 -3.69 6.37
C GLY A 70 -11.79 -3.47 7.86
N LYS A 71 -12.49 -2.38 8.23
CA LYS A 71 -12.83 -2.05 9.62
C LYS A 71 -13.76 -3.07 10.26
N GLU A 72 -14.79 -3.48 9.54
CA GLU A 72 -15.85 -4.36 10.05
C GLU A 72 -15.40 -5.83 10.11
N GLU A 73 -14.72 -6.31 9.08
CA GLU A 73 -14.44 -7.74 8.90
C GLU A 73 -13.03 -8.16 9.40
N MET A 74 -12.04 -7.27 9.38
CA MET A 74 -10.71 -7.56 9.92
C MET A 74 -10.47 -6.90 11.27
N GLY A 75 -10.96 -5.65 11.47
CA GLY A 75 -10.88 -4.94 12.72
C GLY A 75 -9.48 -4.56 13.18
N LYS A 76 -8.51 -4.53 12.26
CA LYS A 76 -7.12 -4.17 12.49
C LYS A 76 -6.80 -2.80 11.86
N GLU A 77 -5.52 -2.50 11.68
CA GLU A 77 -5.07 -1.25 11.07
C GLU A 77 -5.68 -1.06 9.67
N ASN A 78 -6.21 0.13 9.41
CA ASN A 78 -6.98 0.42 8.21
C ASN A 78 -6.39 1.64 7.50
N HIS A 79 -5.79 1.42 6.35
CA HIS A 79 -5.17 2.47 5.53
C HIS A 79 -6.06 2.78 4.33
N VAL A 80 -6.08 4.03 3.91
CA VAL A 80 -6.77 4.41 2.66
C VAL A 80 -5.89 5.30 1.78
N PHE A 81 -5.87 4.97 0.49
CA PHE A 81 -5.40 5.84 -0.57
C PHE A 81 -6.44 5.93 -1.67
N SER A 82 -6.88 7.14 -1.98
CA SER A 82 -7.69 7.44 -3.16
C SER A 82 -7.08 8.60 -3.95
N PRO A 83 -7.04 8.54 -5.30
CA PRO A 83 -6.59 9.67 -6.11
C PRO A 83 -7.45 10.93 -5.92
N ALA A 84 -8.71 10.74 -5.52
CA ALA A 84 -9.64 11.82 -5.22
C ALA A 84 -10.56 11.41 -4.06
N TYR A 85 -10.70 12.29 -3.07
CA TYR A 85 -11.66 12.15 -1.98
C TYR A 85 -12.85 13.07 -2.21
N SER A 86 -14.06 12.60 -1.91
CA SER A 86 -15.25 13.46 -1.85
C SER A 86 -15.45 14.05 -0.46
N ASP A 87 -16.11 15.21 -0.39
CA ASP A 87 -16.42 15.83 0.92
C ASP A 87 -17.38 14.99 1.75
N GLU A 88 -18.30 14.31 1.07
CA GLU A 88 -19.34 13.49 1.71
C GLU A 88 -18.75 12.24 2.39
N GLU A 89 -17.67 11.68 1.82
CA GLU A 89 -17.08 10.44 2.34
C GLU A 89 -15.93 10.69 3.32
N PHE A 90 -15.27 11.86 3.24
CA PHE A 90 -14.01 12.10 3.92
C PHE A 90 -14.12 12.02 5.45
N ASP A 91 -15.16 12.58 6.03
CA ASP A 91 -15.33 12.58 7.49
C ASP A 91 -15.51 11.17 8.05
N GLU A 92 -16.13 10.29 7.28
CA GLU A 92 -16.24 8.89 7.67
C GLU A 92 -14.89 8.18 7.53
N LEU A 93 -14.18 8.37 6.43
CA LEU A 93 -12.82 7.85 6.25
C LEU A 93 -11.89 8.28 7.40
N ALA A 94 -11.91 9.55 7.77
CA ALA A 94 -11.12 10.10 8.87
C ALA A 94 -11.45 9.47 10.25
N ARG A 95 -12.67 8.97 10.42
CA ARG A 95 -13.11 8.30 11.65
C ARG A 95 -12.71 6.83 11.70
N ILE A 96 -12.70 6.13 10.56
CA ILE A 96 -12.51 4.67 10.51
C ILE A 96 -11.13 4.22 10.06
N CYS A 97 -10.32 5.12 9.45
CA CYS A 97 -8.97 4.81 8.98
C CYS A 97 -7.92 5.30 9.98
N ASP A 98 -6.87 4.51 10.15
CA ASP A 98 -5.71 4.87 10.96
C ASP A 98 -4.70 5.68 10.13
N HIS A 99 -4.65 5.46 8.81
CA HIS A 99 -3.78 6.17 7.88
C HIS A 99 -4.54 6.64 6.65
N ILE A 100 -4.35 7.90 6.29
CA ILE A 100 -4.92 8.52 5.08
C ILE A 100 -3.79 9.05 4.20
N VAL A 101 -3.74 8.59 2.96
CA VAL A 101 -2.72 9.04 2.00
C VAL A 101 -3.37 9.97 0.98
N PHE A 102 -2.88 11.19 0.89
CA PHE A 102 -3.30 12.16 -0.11
C PHE A 102 -2.51 12.01 -1.41
N ASN A 103 -3.14 12.33 -2.51
CA ASN A 103 -2.53 12.29 -3.84
C ASN A 103 -1.93 13.63 -4.28
N SER A 104 -2.27 14.72 -3.59
CA SER A 104 -1.80 16.07 -3.90
C SER A 104 -1.84 16.98 -2.68
N PHE A 105 -1.06 18.05 -2.70
CA PHE A 105 -1.09 19.05 -1.63
C PHE A 105 -2.42 19.82 -1.59
N SER A 106 -3.13 19.96 -2.70
CA SER A 106 -4.49 20.53 -2.69
C SER A 106 -5.48 19.67 -1.90
N GLN A 107 -5.32 18.35 -1.89
CA GLN A 107 -6.09 17.49 -1.00
C GLN A 107 -5.68 17.67 0.47
N LEU A 108 -4.39 17.78 0.76
CA LEU A 108 -3.90 18.06 2.12
C LEU A 108 -4.47 19.38 2.65
N GLU A 109 -4.41 20.46 1.85
CA GLU A 109 -4.97 21.76 2.21
C GLU A 109 -6.49 21.71 2.45
N ARG A 110 -7.22 20.93 1.63
CA ARG A 110 -8.68 20.79 1.74
C ARG A 110 -9.12 19.94 2.92
N PHE A 111 -8.44 18.83 3.17
CA PHE A 111 -8.90 17.79 4.07
C PHE A 111 -8.02 17.60 5.31
N GLY A 112 -6.79 18.10 5.30
CA GLY A 112 -5.82 17.83 6.36
C GLY A 112 -6.32 18.20 7.77
N ALA A 113 -7.02 19.32 7.91
CA ALA A 113 -7.61 19.73 9.18
C ALA A 113 -8.77 18.82 9.66
N ARG A 114 -9.37 18.03 8.75
CA ARG A 114 -10.49 17.11 9.02
C ARG A 114 -10.05 15.67 9.28
N ARG A 115 -8.74 15.40 9.28
CA ARG A 115 -8.17 14.03 9.40
C ARG A 115 -8.47 13.30 10.73
N GLY A 116 -8.98 14.01 11.73
CA GLY A 116 -9.16 13.46 13.07
C GLY A 116 -7.84 12.98 13.67
N ASN A 117 -7.80 11.72 14.13
CA ASN A 117 -6.60 11.08 14.66
C ASN A 117 -5.80 10.30 13.61
N ALA A 118 -6.23 10.29 12.36
CA ALA A 118 -5.53 9.53 11.31
C ALA A 118 -4.15 10.11 11.03
N SER A 119 -3.17 9.24 10.89
CA SER A 119 -1.84 9.58 10.39
C SER A 119 -1.92 9.91 8.89
N VAL A 120 -1.30 11.01 8.49
CA VAL A 120 -1.41 11.55 7.13
C VAL A 120 -0.13 11.36 6.35
N GLY A 121 -0.25 10.88 5.12
CA GLY A 121 0.86 10.81 4.19
C GLY A 121 0.56 11.38 2.83
N MET A 122 1.63 11.53 2.05
CA MET A 122 1.55 11.96 0.67
C MET A 122 2.04 10.85 -0.27
N ARG A 123 1.23 10.53 -1.28
CA ARG A 123 1.75 9.70 -2.37
C ARG A 123 2.70 10.52 -3.21
N VAL A 124 3.91 10.00 -3.40
CA VAL A 124 4.94 10.60 -4.25
C VAL A 124 5.18 9.75 -5.49
N ASN A 125 5.55 10.41 -6.58
CA ASN A 125 5.88 9.77 -7.84
C ASN A 125 7.37 9.97 -8.12
N PRO A 126 8.19 8.92 -8.01
CA PRO A 126 9.63 9.02 -8.28
C PRO A 126 9.95 9.17 -9.79
N GLU A 127 8.94 9.20 -10.68
CA GLU A 127 9.13 9.31 -12.12
C GLU A 127 10.12 8.27 -12.67
N CYS A 128 10.05 7.07 -12.09
CA CYS A 128 10.88 5.92 -12.44
C CYS A 128 9.96 4.74 -12.76
N SER A 129 9.98 4.31 -14.01
CA SER A 129 9.15 3.21 -14.51
C SER A 129 9.98 1.96 -14.73
N THR A 130 9.45 0.83 -14.27
CA THR A 130 9.97 -0.52 -14.57
C THR A 130 8.95 -1.36 -15.33
N GLN A 131 7.82 -0.76 -15.72
CA GLN A 131 6.73 -1.44 -16.42
C GLN A 131 6.98 -1.56 -17.91
N SER A 132 6.68 -2.72 -18.48
CA SER A 132 6.74 -2.94 -19.94
C SER A 132 5.55 -2.32 -20.70
N HIS A 133 4.43 -2.08 -20.00
CA HIS A 133 3.20 -1.54 -20.58
C HIS A 133 2.76 -0.28 -19.88
N ALA A 134 2.68 0.82 -20.62
CA ALA A 134 2.33 2.15 -20.09
C ALA A 134 0.96 2.20 -19.38
N ILE A 135 0.02 1.35 -19.76
CA ILE A 135 -1.33 1.30 -19.14
C ILE A 135 -1.28 0.84 -17.68
N TYR A 136 -0.28 0.05 -17.30
CA TYR A 136 -0.08 -0.45 -15.92
C TYR A 136 1.00 0.32 -15.17
N ASP A 137 1.55 1.38 -15.78
CA ASP A 137 2.65 2.15 -15.23
C ASP A 137 2.14 3.38 -14.46
N PRO A 138 2.15 3.36 -13.12
CA PRO A 138 1.73 4.50 -12.33
C PRO A 138 2.70 5.68 -12.41
N CYS A 139 3.91 5.47 -12.94
CA CYS A 139 4.94 6.49 -13.14
C CYS A 139 5.09 6.95 -14.59
N ALA A 140 4.21 6.50 -15.51
CA ALA A 140 4.24 6.90 -16.91
C ALA A 140 4.18 8.43 -17.07
N PRO A 141 4.78 9.00 -18.13
CA PRO A 141 4.62 10.40 -18.45
C PRO A 141 3.14 10.81 -18.51
N GLY A 142 2.78 11.89 -17.80
CA GLY A 142 1.40 12.34 -17.69
C GLY A 142 0.55 11.61 -16.63
N SER A 143 1.10 10.68 -15.88
CA SER A 143 0.41 10.08 -14.73
C SER A 143 -0.02 11.16 -13.72
N ARG A 144 -1.23 11.00 -13.20
CA ARG A 144 -1.80 11.87 -12.15
C ARG A 144 -1.65 11.27 -10.75
N LEU A 145 -0.92 10.14 -10.62
CA LEU A 145 -0.76 9.42 -9.38
C LEU A 145 0.50 9.87 -8.65
N GLY A 146 0.30 10.53 -7.53
CA GLY A 146 1.36 11.02 -6.65
C GLY A 146 2.00 12.34 -7.10
N VAL A 147 2.65 13.00 -6.15
CA VAL A 147 3.34 14.28 -6.32
C VAL A 147 4.75 14.02 -6.85
N ARG A 148 5.16 14.71 -7.91
CA ARG A 148 6.54 14.64 -8.43
C ARG A 148 7.45 15.58 -7.62
N ALA A 149 8.74 15.33 -7.63
CA ALA A 149 9.70 16.13 -6.86
C ALA A 149 9.60 17.64 -7.15
N ARG A 150 9.45 18.02 -8.42
CA ARG A 150 9.30 19.43 -8.82
C ARG A 150 8.03 20.12 -8.32
N ASP A 151 7.00 19.33 -7.99
CA ASP A 151 5.69 19.81 -7.54
C ASP A 151 5.54 19.63 -6.00
N PHE A 152 6.59 19.14 -5.32
CA PHE A 152 6.56 18.87 -3.89
C PHE A 152 6.66 20.18 -3.08
N ARG A 153 5.76 20.34 -2.13
CA ARG A 153 5.66 21.51 -1.26
C ARG A 153 6.46 21.28 0.03
N ALA A 154 7.74 21.64 0.00
CA ALA A 154 8.64 21.50 1.15
C ALA A 154 8.17 22.28 2.39
N ASP A 155 7.45 23.40 2.18
CA ASP A 155 6.83 24.19 3.23
C ASP A 155 5.70 23.47 3.98
N LEU A 156 5.05 22.50 3.34
CA LEU A 156 4.00 21.66 3.92
C LEU A 156 4.48 20.26 4.35
N ALA A 157 5.76 19.95 4.16
CA ALA A 157 6.29 18.63 4.53
C ALA A 157 6.13 18.31 6.02
N GLY A 158 6.12 19.32 6.89
CA GLY A 158 5.89 19.17 8.34
C GLY A 158 4.46 18.75 8.72
N GLU A 159 3.50 18.85 7.79
CA GLU A 159 2.12 18.39 7.98
C GLU A 159 1.97 16.87 7.75
N LEU A 160 3.01 16.23 7.19
CA LEU A 160 2.99 14.82 6.80
C LEU A 160 3.63 13.95 7.88
N ASP A 161 3.01 12.83 8.17
CA ASP A 161 3.58 11.76 9.00
C ASP A 161 4.37 10.75 8.16
N GLY A 162 4.07 10.62 6.86
CA GLY A 162 4.73 9.64 6.01
C GLY A 162 4.63 9.89 4.51
N LEU A 163 5.39 9.09 3.77
CA LEU A 163 5.34 9.06 2.32
C LEU A 163 4.85 7.69 1.82
N HIS A 164 4.18 7.70 0.69
CA HIS A 164 3.72 6.51 -0.01
C HIS A 164 4.20 6.56 -1.46
N MET A 165 4.90 5.53 -1.91
CA MET A 165 5.10 5.27 -3.33
C MET A 165 4.37 4.02 -3.77
N HIS A 166 3.95 3.95 -5.02
CA HIS A 166 3.38 2.74 -5.62
C HIS A 166 3.76 2.72 -7.10
N THR A 167 4.78 1.93 -7.42
CA THR A 167 5.45 1.94 -8.73
C THR A 167 5.32 0.62 -9.46
N LEU A 168 5.07 -0.47 -8.72
CA LEU A 168 5.05 -1.82 -9.27
C LEU A 168 3.64 -2.29 -9.63
N CYS A 169 3.57 -3.15 -10.64
CA CYS A 169 2.42 -3.97 -10.95
C CYS A 169 2.94 -5.35 -11.39
N GLU A 170 2.67 -6.39 -10.58
CA GLU A 170 3.05 -7.78 -10.83
C GLU A 170 4.56 -7.99 -11.09
N GLN A 171 5.42 -7.35 -10.29
CA GLN A 171 6.87 -7.38 -10.46
C GLN A 171 7.60 -7.98 -9.26
N ASP A 172 8.90 -8.20 -9.43
CA ASP A 172 9.77 -8.75 -8.41
C ASP A 172 10.57 -7.66 -7.66
N SER A 173 11.36 -8.04 -6.68
CA SER A 173 12.10 -7.13 -5.80
C SER A 173 13.22 -6.35 -6.51
N ASP A 174 13.70 -6.78 -7.67
CA ASP A 174 14.65 -6.04 -8.49
C ASP A 174 14.04 -4.75 -9.04
N ALA A 175 12.79 -4.80 -9.50
CA ALA A 175 12.07 -3.61 -9.92
C ALA A 175 11.85 -2.64 -8.76
N LEU A 176 11.56 -3.16 -7.54
CA LEU A 176 11.47 -2.32 -6.35
C LEU A 176 12.80 -1.62 -6.06
N GLU A 177 13.92 -2.32 -6.12
CA GLU A 177 15.26 -1.76 -5.84
C GLU A 177 15.53 -0.54 -6.73
N VAL A 178 15.22 -0.63 -8.01
CA VAL A 178 15.36 0.47 -8.98
C VAL A 178 14.47 1.67 -8.61
N THR A 179 13.21 1.41 -8.30
CA THR A 179 12.26 2.50 -8.00
C THR A 179 12.47 3.12 -6.61
N VAL A 180 12.98 2.36 -5.65
CA VAL A 180 13.41 2.89 -4.34
C VAL A 180 14.64 3.78 -4.48
N ALA A 181 15.63 3.42 -5.30
CA ALA A 181 16.77 4.29 -5.57
C ALA A 181 16.34 5.65 -6.15
N ALA A 182 15.36 5.66 -7.05
CA ALA A 182 14.80 6.90 -7.57
C ALA A 182 13.98 7.69 -6.52
N LEU A 183 13.33 7.01 -5.57
CA LEU A 183 12.67 7.66 -4.43
C LEU A 183 13.72 8.35 -3.55
N GLU A 184 14.78 7.65 -3.18
CA GLU A 184 15.86 8.16 -2.33
C GLU A 184 16.55 9.37 -2.99
N GLU A 185 16.81 9.32 -4.31
CA GLU A 185 17.39 10.43 -5.06
C GLU A 185 16.50 11.68 -5.01
N LYS A 186 15.20 11.53 -5.17
CA LYS A 186 14.26 12.66 -5.36
C LYS A 186 13.61 13.15 -4.08
N PHE A 187 13.45 12.29 -3.09
CA PHE A 187 12.72 12.57 -1.84
C PHE A 187 13.51 12.20 -0.59
N GLY A 188 14.78 11.77 -0.73
CA GLY A 188 15.61 11.31 0.38
C GLY A 188 15.76 12.34 1.50
N GLU A 189 15.81 13.64 1.18
CA GLU A 189 15.89 14.71 2.18
C GLU A 189 14.69 14.76 3.14
N TYR A 190 13.52 14.22 2.73
CA TYR A 190 12.30 14.21 3.53
C TYR A 190 12.16 12.94 4.38
N LEU A 191 12.77 11.80 3.96
CA LEU A 191 12.59 10.49 4.60
C LEU A 191 12.93 10.50 6.10
N PRO A 192 14.02 11.14 6.58
CA PRO A 192 14.35 11.15 8.01
C PRO A 192 13.33 11.88 8.90
N ARG A 193 12.43 12.64 8.32
CA ARG A 193 11.36 13.36 9.04
C ARG A 193 10.06 12.57 9.10
N MET A 194 9.96 11.50 8.32
CA MET A 194 8.74 10.69 8.21
C MET A 194 8.72 9.62 9.29
N LYS A 195 7.55 9.39 9.88
CA LYS A 195 7.31 8.32 10.85
C LYS A 195 7.16 6.96 10.16
N TRP A 196 6.78 6.98 8.87
CA TRP A 196 6.59 5.78 8.08
C TRP A 196 6.82 6.03 6.59
N LEU A 197 7.23 4.97 5.90
CA LEU A 197 7.31 4.89 4.44
C LEU A 197 6.50 3.69 3.95
N ASN A 198 5.55 3.91 3.06
CA ASN A 198 4.77 2.84 2.43
C ASN A 198 5.28 2.63 1.00
N LEU A 199 5.83 1.45 0.74
CA LEU A 199 6.40 1.08 -0.56
C LEU A 199 5.36 0.65 -1.60
N GLY A 200 4.06 0.70 -1.23
CA GLY A 200 2.98 0.27 -2.10
C GLY A 200 2.89 -1.25 -2.23
N GLY A 201 2.22 -1.67 -3.29
CA GLY A 201 2.01 -3.07 -3.60
C GLY A 201 2.56 -3.44 -4.98
N GLY A 202 1.98 -4.48 -5.60
CA GLY A 202 2.37 -4.95 -6.92
C GLY A 202 3.51 -5.97 -6.91
N HIS A 203 3.83 -6.52 -5.74
CA HIS A 203 4.83 -7.56 -5.56
C HIS A 203 4.24 -8.97 -5.78
N HIS A 204 4.96 -9.82 -6.49
CA HIS A 204 4.67 -11.24 -6.59
C HIS A 204 5.42 -12.06 -5.53
N ILE A 205 5.42 -11.64 -4.28
CA ILE A 205 6.26 -12.17 -3.20
C ILE A 205 6.10 -13.68 -2.96
N THR A 206 4.94 -14.26 -3.25
CA THR A 206 4.69 -15.71 -3.10
C THR A 206 4.95 -16.48 -4.40
N ARG A 207 5.37 -15.81 -5.48
CA ARG A 207 5.74 -16.47 -6.73
C ARG A 207 7.06 -17.19 -6.57
N ARG A 208 7.14 -18.39 -7.19
CA ARG A 208 8.40 -19.15 -7.23
C ARG A 208 9.50 -18.32 -7.90
N GLY A 209 10.63 -18.18 -7.21
CA GLY A 209 11.80 -17.43 -7.69
C GLY A 209 11.81 -15.96 -7.33
N TYR A 210 10.81 -15.45 -6.60
CA TYR A 210 10.89 -14.11 -6.03
C TYR A 210 12.03 -14.01 -5.01
N ASP A 211 12.89 -13.00 -5.13
CA ASP A 211 14.01 -12.79 -4.22
C ASP A 211 13.56 -12.03 -2.96
N VAL A 212 13.11 -12.79 -1.95
CA VAL A 212 12.70 -12.24 -0.66
C VAL A 212 13.88 -11.62 0.09
N ALA A 213 15.09 -12.21 -0.02
CA ALA A 213 16.27 -11.67 0.66
C ALA A 213 16.65 -10.29 0.14
N ARG A 214 16.45 -10.03 -1.16
CA ARG A 214 16.59 -8.67 -1.71
C ARG A 214 15.57 -7.71 -1.11
N LEU A 215 14.31 -8.12 -1.01
CA LEU A 215 13.27 -7.29 -0.39
C LEU A 215 13.65 -6.94 1.06
N GLU A 216 14.12 -7.90 1.84
CA GLU A 216 14.58 -7.69 3.21
C GLU A 216 15.73 -6.68 3.28
N ARG A 217 16.71 -6.77 2.37
CA ARG A 217 17.82 -5.79 2.31
C ARG A 217 17.34 -4.39 1.95
N ILE A 218 16.37 -4.26 1.04
CA ILE A 218 15.77 -2.97 0.69
C ILE A 218 15.07 -2.36 1.91
N ILE A 219 14.27 -3.15 2.61
CA ILE A 219 13.55 -2.69 3.81
C ILE A 219 14.55 -2.28 4.90
N GLY A 220 15.55 -3.11 5.21
CA GLY A 220 16.56 -2.81 6.22
C GLY A 220 17.30 -1.50 5.93
N ARG A 221 17.74 -1.30 4.68
CA ARG A 221 18.40 -0.04 4.27
C ARG A 221 17.55 1.20 4.46
N LEU A 222 16.24 1.10 4.31
CA LEU A 222 15.32 2.24 4.49
C LEU A 222 14.98 2.51 5.96
N GLN A 223 15.32 1.60 6.87
CA GLN A 223 15.11 1.74 8.32
C GLN A 223 16.33 2.33 9.04
N ASP A 224 17.51 2.25 8.42
CA ASP A 224 18.78 2.85 8.90
C ASP A 224 18.82 4.37 8.63
#